data_b7ff09670bef121545370609e9a5f43d
#
_entry.id   b7ff09670bef121545370609e9a5f43d
#
_cell.length_a   1.000
_cell.length_b   1.000
_cell.length_c   1.000
_cell.angle_alpha   90.00
_cell.angle_beta   90.00
_cell.angle_gamma   90.00
#
_symmetry.space_group_name_H-M   'P 1'
#
loop_
_entity.id
_entity.type
_entity.pdbx_description
1 polymer ?
#
loop_
_entity_poly.entity_id
_entity_poly.type
_entity_poly.pdbx_seq_one_letter_code
_entity_poly.pdbx_strand_id
1 'polypeptide(L)'
;MDPHVWMSIPNAERMVENIRDGLTRKDPAASDYYRKNAADYRARLEELDRRFREGLSGCGQRLFLHGGHYAFGYLAKQYGLSYVSAYAVSANAEPTPRKLMALVDLMKKNALHAIFYEELLSPRVAETIARETGANLLKLHGVHNVTREELAAGAGYLSLMEENLKNLRIGLQCP
;
A
#
# COMPACT_ATOMS: atom_id res chain seq x y z
N MET A 1 10.04 9.34 -11.35
CA MET A 1 10.30 9.19 -9.90
C MET A 1 8.99 8.74 -9.26
N ASP A 2 9.01 7.78 -8.35
CA ASP A 2 7.81 7.31 -7.63
C ASP A 2 7.51 8.29 -6.48
N PRO A 3 6.33 8.96 -6.45
CA PRO A 3 6.00 9.92 -5.40
C PRO A 3 5.43 9.26 -4.12
N HIS A 4 5.09 7.97 -4.12
CA HIS A 4 4.33 7.30 -3.07
C HIS A 4 5.20 6.93 -1.85
N VAL A 5 5.99 7.90 -1.38
CA VAL A 5 6.99 7.70 -0.30
C VAL A 5 6.36 7.25 1.02
N TRP A 6 5.12 7.67 1.30
CA TRP A 6 4.37 7.33 2.53
C TRP A 6 3.98 5.85 2.62
N MET A 7 4.06 5.09 1.53
CA MET A 7 3.80 3.65 1.55
C MET A 7 4.87 2.84 2.29
N SER A 8 6.03 3.45 2.56
CA SER A 8 6.99 2.93 3.55
C SER A 8 6.69 3.57 4.90
N ILE A 9 6.37 2.76 5.92
CA ILE A 9 6.05 3.27 7.25
C ILE A 9 7.21 4.08 7.87
N PRO A 10 8.50 3.68 7.77
CA PRO A 10 9.62 4.52 8.21
C PRO A 10 9.69 5.88 7.47
N ASN A 11 9.28 5.96 6.21
CA ASN A 11 9.18 7.25 5.54
C ASN A 11 8.01 8.09 6.09
N ALA A 12 6.87 7.47 6.43
CA ALA A 12 5.76 8.17 7.08
C ALA A 12 6.17 8.73 8.45
N GLU A 13 6.96 8.00 9.24
CA GLU A 13 7.56 8.52 10.48
C GLU A 13 8.40 9.77 10.25
N ARG A 14 9.26 9.74 9.21
CA ARG A 14 10.06 10.91 8.82
C ARG A 14 9.18 12.09 8.40
N MET A 15 8.06 11.84 7.72
CA MET A 15 7.09 12.89 7.36
C MET A 15 6.48 13.52 8.63
N VAL A 16 6.14 12.72 9.64
CA VAL A 16 5.63 13.22 10.93
C VAL A 16 6.67 14.13 11.61
N GLU A 17 7.95 13.75 11.60
CA GLU A 17 9.04 14.58 12.13
C GLU A 17 9.15 15.92 11.39
N ASN A 18 9.13 15.89 10.06
CA ASN A 18 9.21 17.10 9.24
C ASN A 18 8.02 18.05 9.49
N ILE A 19 6.81 17.50 9.65
CA ILE A 19 5.59 18.27 9.98
C ILE A 19 5.73 18.89 11.38
N ARG A 20 6.12 18.12 12.40
CA ARG A 20 6.39 18.61 13.76
C ARG A 20 7.37 19.77 13.74
N ASP A 21 8.50 19.63 13.06
CA ASP A 21 9.54 20.65 13.00
C ASP A 21 9.06 21.91 12.26
N GLY A 22 8.26 21.73 11.20
CA GLY A 22 7.61 22.83 10.49
C GLY A 22 6.66 23.61 11.39
N LEU A 23 5.78 22.92 12.11
CA LEU A 23 4.81 23.51 13.04
C LEU A 23 5.52 24.22 14.20
N THR A 24 6.51 23.57 14.81
CA THR A 24 7.28 24.16 15.93
C THR A 24 8.00 25.44 15.51
N ARG A 25 8.52 25.52 14.28
CA ARG A 25 9.11 26.79 13.77
C ARG A 25 8.09 27.89 13.55
N LYS A 26 6.88 27.55 13.15
CA LYS A 26 5.80 28.52 12.86
C LYS A 26 5.05 28.97 14.11
N ASP A 27 4.91 28.08 15.07
CA ASP A 27 4.22 28.34 16.34
C ASP A 27 5.04 27.74 17.50
N PRO A 28 6.10 28.46 17.94
CA PRO A 28 6.95 28.01 19.04
C PRO A 28 6.21 27.89 20.38
N ALA A 29 5.12 28.63 20.58
CA ALA A 29 4.35 28.60 21.82
C ALA A 29 3.67 27.25 22.06
N ALA A 30 3.26 26.54 20.97
CA ALA A 30 2.66 25.21 21.04
C ALA A 30 3.68 24.06 20.79
N SER A 31 4.97 24.34 20.88
CA SER A 31 6.06 23.38 20.57
C SER A 31 5.91 22.05 21.32
N ASP A 32 5.61 22.09 22.61
CA ASP A 32 5.47 20.88 23.44
C ASP A 32 4.26 20.05 23.05
N TYR A 33 3.16 20.69 22.66
CA TYR A 33 1.97 20.04 22.12
C TYR A 33 2.31 19.28 20.81
N TYR A 34 3.01 19.94 19.89
CA TYR A 34 3.40 19.31 18.63
C TYR A 34 4.37 18.13 18.83
N ARG A 35 5.35 18.31 19.73
CA ARG A 35 6.31 17.23 20.06
C ARG A 35 5.62 16.02 20.67
N LYS A 36 4.72 16.26 21.63
CA LYS A 36 3.95 15.17 22.26
C LYS A 36 3.11 14.41 21.24
N ASN A 37 2.32 15.10 20.41
CA ASN A 37 1.47 14.47 19.42
C ASN A 37 2.28 13.69 18.37
N ALA A 38 3.41 14.24 17.93
CA ALA A 38 4.31 13.55 17.01
C ALA A 38 4.92 12.30 17.63
N ALA A 39 5.34 12.35 18.90
CA ALA A 39 5.87 11.18 19.61
C ALA A 39 4.80 10.08 19.76
N ASP A 40 3.59 10.45 20.19
CA ASP A 40 2.48 9.50 20.34
C ASP A 40 2.10 8.85 18.99
N TYR A 41 2.08 9.62 17.90
CA TYR A 41 1.75 9.09 16.59
C TYR A 41 2.86 8.21 16.02
N ARG A 42 4.14 8.59 16.21
CA ARG A 42 5.29 7.78 15.83
C ARG A 42 5.31 6.42 16.52
N ALA A 43 5.03 6.38 17.83
CA ALA A 43 4.95 5.10 18.55
C ALA A 43 3.91 4.15 17.91
N ARG A 44 2.80 4.68 17.41
CA ARG A 44 1.79 3.88 16.68
C ARG A 44 2.29 3.44 15.30
N LEU A 45 3.08 4.26 14.60
CA LEU A 45 3.70 3.89 13.32
C LEU A 45 4.77 2.81 13.51
N GLU A 46 5.62 2.92 14.54
CA GLU A 46 6.63 1.92 14.89
C GLU A 46 5.98 0.55 15.20
N GLU A 47 4.88 0.54 15.94
CA GLU A 47 4.10 -0.68 16.19
C GLU A 47 3.51 -1.26 14.90
N LEU A 48 2.99 -0.41 14.01
CA LEU A 48 2.48 -0.83 12.71
C LEU A 48 3.59 -1.42 11.83
N ASP A 49 4.78 -0.78 11.78
CA ASP A 49 5.95 -1.30 11.04
C ASP A 49 6.39 -2.67 11.57
N ARG A 50 6.41 -2.84 12.91
CA ARG A 50 6.69 -4.13 13.55
C ARG A 50 5.70 -5.20 13.08
N ARG A 51 4.38 -4.89 13.08
CA ARG A 51 3.33 -5.81 12.62
C ARG A 51 3.48 -6.17 11.13
N PHE A 52 3.88 -5.22 10.30
CA PHE A 52 4.19 -5.49 8.88
C PHE A 52 5.38 -6.43 8.74
N ARG A 53 6.48 -6.19 9.46
CA ARG A 53 7.67 -7.06 9.43
C ARG A 53 7.32 -8.49 9.86
N GLU A 54 6.64 -8.64 10.98
CA GLU A 54 6.25 -9.94 11.51
C GLU A 54 5.21 -10.62 10.63
N GLY A 55 4.14 -9.89 10.26
CA GLY A 55 3.03 -10.41 9.48
C GLY A 55 3.38 -10.79 8.04
N LEU A 56 4.45 -10.22 7.48
CA LEU A 56 4.93 -10.54 6.14
C LEU A 56 6.19 -11.42 6.15
N SER A 57 6.69 -11.81 7.32
CA SER A 57 7.75 -12.81 7.43
C SER A 57 7.18 -14.20 7.14
N GLY A 58 7.91 -15.07 6.48
CA GLY A 58 7.47 -16.46 6.30
C GLY A 58 6.27 -16.67 5.36
N CYS A 59 5.87 -15.66 4.58
CA CYS A 59 4.82 -15.84 3.57
C CYS A 59 5.25 -16.81 2.46
N GLY A 60 4.32 -17.61 1.98
CA GLY A 60 4.54 -18.56 0.89
C GLY A 60 4.86 -17.89 -0.44
N GLN A 61 4.43 -16.65 -0.63
CA GLN A 61 4.72 -15.81 -1.80
C GLN A 61 5.45 -14.53 -1.40
N ARG A 62 6.38 -14.11 -2.27
CA ARG A 62 7.07 -12.81 -2.12
C ARG A 62 6.76 -11.85 -3.26
N LEU A 63 6.06 -12.32 -4.29
CA LEU A 63 5.61 -11.52 -5.42
C LEU A 63 4.13 -11.23 -5.29
N PHE A 64 3.74 -9.97 -5.48
CA PHE A 64 2.33 -9.60 -5.65
C PHE A 64 2.10 -8.76 -6.91
N LEU A 65 0.92 -8.91 -7.48
CA LEU A 65 0.49 -8.20 -8.67
C LEU A 65 -0.68 -7.29 -8.34
N HIS A 66 -0.58 -6.04 -8.79
CA HIS A 66 -1.59 -5.01 -8.60
C HIS A 66 -2.17 -4.57 -9.95
N GLY A 67 -3.49 -4.64 -10.10
CA GLY A 67 -4.21 -4.26 -11.31
C GLY A 67 -4.39 -2.75 -11.52
N GLY A 68 -3.87 -1.93 -10.62
CA GLY A 68 -3.88 -0.48 -10.66
C GLY A 68 -2.51 0.14 -11.04
N HIS A 69 -2.30 1.41 -10.66
CA HIS A 69 -1.06 2.13 -10.96
C HIS A 69 0.10 1.71 -10.03
N TYR A 70 1.31 2.10 -10.41
CA TYR A 70 2.51 1.77 -9.64
C TYR A 70 2.64 2.68 -8.42
N ALA A 71 2.12 2.22 -7.26
CA ALA A 71 2.08 2.98 -6.01
C ALA A 71 2.76 2.28 -4.83
N PHE A 72 3.01 0.98 -4.91
CA PHE A 72 3.47 0.18 -3.77
C PHE A 72 4.96 -0.16 -3.80
N GLY A 73 5.76 0.56 -4.62
CA GLY A 73 7.19 0.31 -4.76
C GLY A 73 7.97 0.46 -3.45
N TYR A 74 7.68 1.52 -2.68
CA TYR A 74 8.31 1.76 -1.38
C TYR A 74 7.91 0.71 -0.33
N LEU A 75 6.64 0.31 -0.29
CA LEU A 75 6.16 -0.78 0.58
C LEU A 75 6.87 -2.09 0.24
N ALA A 76 6.87 -2.46 -1.03
CA ALA A 76 7.50 -3.69 -1.48
C ALA A 76 8.99 -3.75 -1.10
N LYS A 77 9.72 -2.67 -1.39
CA LYS A 77 11.14 -2.54 -1.02
C LYS A 77 11.36 -2.65 0.50
N GLN A 78 10.51 -1.99 1.30
CA GLN A 78 10.64 -1.95 2.75
C GLN A 78 10.52 -3.35 3.38
N TYR A 79 9.63 -4.19 2.86
CA TYR A 79 9.35 -5.52 3.42
C TYR A 79 9.90 -6.68 2.56
N GLY A 80 10.82 -6.38 1.64
CA GLY A 80 11.50 -7.38 0.82
C GLY A 80 10.56 -8.15 -0.11
N LEU A 81 9.51 -7.49 -0.62
CA LEU A 81 8.56 -8.04 -1.58
C LEU A 81 8.94 -7.64 -3.01
N SER A 82 8.56 -8.47 -3.96
CA SER A 82 8.56 -8.14 -5.39
C SER A 82 7.18 -7.63 -5.79
N TYR A 83 7.14 -6.61 -6.64
CA TYR A 83 5.91 -5.91 -7.01
C TYR A 83 5.81 -5.66 -8.50
N VAL A 84 4.67 -6.00 -9.07
CA VAL A 84 4.34 -5.70 -10.47
C VAL A 84 2.97 -5.03 -10.53
N SER A 85 2.86 -3.94 -11.31
CA SER A 85 1.60 -3.23 -11.56
C SER A 85 1.17 -3.31 -13.01
N ALA A 86 -0.16 -3.27 -13.22
CA ALA A 86 -0.74 -3.23 -14.55
C ALA A 86 -0.45 -1.91 -15.27
N TYR A 87 -0.50 -0.79 -14.54
CA TYR A 87 -0.23 0.55 -15.03
C TYR A 87 1.16 1.04 -14.61
N ALA A 88 1.64 2.12 -15.25
CA ALA A 88 2.82 2.86 -14.80
C ALA A 88 2.54 3.68 -13.54
N VAL A 89 3.50 4.48 -13.10
CA VAL A 89 3.34 5.44 -11.98
C VAL A 89 2.19 6.43 -12.26
N SER A 90 2.00 6.79 -13.53
CA SER A 90 0.84 7.55 -13.99
C SER A 90 -0.15 6.60 -14.66
N ALA A 91 -1.41 6.60 -14.19
CA ALA A 91 -2.49 5.77 -14.75
C ALA A 91 -3.10 6.32 -16.05
N ASN A 92 -2.42 7.22 -16.75
CA ASN A 92 -2.96 7.95 -17.90
C ASN A 92 -3.20 7.09 -19.16
N ALA A 93 -2.71 5.85 -19.20
CA ALA A 93 -2.93 4.93 -20.31
C ALA A 93 -3.29 3.55 -19.82
N GLU A 94 -4.36 2.98 -20.35
CA GLU A 94 -4.73 1.60 -20.08
C GLU A 94 -3.64 0.62 -20.55
N PRO A 95 -3.45 -0.51 -19.85
CA PRO A 95 -2.52 -1.53 -20.28
C PRO A 95 -2.95 -2.13 -21.60
N THR A 96 -2.00 -2.34 -22.49
CA THR A 96 -2.24 -2.99 -23.79
C THR A 96 -2.70 -4.45 -23.60
N PRO A 97 -3.44 -5.04 -24.56
CA PRO A 97 -3.80 -6.46 -24.51
C PRO A 97 -2.59 -7.38 -24.34
N ARG A 98 -1.47 -7.05 -24.98
CA ARG A 98 -0.21 -7.80 -24.83
C ARG A 98 0.31 -7.76 -23.39
N LYS A 99 0.22 -6.60 -22.71
CA LYS A 99 0.62 -6.47 -21.31
C LYS A 99 -0.31 -7.26 -20.41
N LEU A 100 -1.62 -7.22 -20.66
CA LEU A 100 -2.59 -8.03 -19.89
C LEU A 100 -2.30 -9.52 -19.98
N MET A 101 -2.05 -10.05 -21.18
CA MET A 101 -1.64 -11.44 -21.38
C MET A 101 -0.37 -11.78 -20.60
N ALA A 102 0.66 -10.93 -20.67
CA ALA A 102 1.91 -11.14 -19.92
C ALA A 102 1.69 -11.15 -18.40
N LEU A 103 0.73 -10.37 -17.86
CA LEU A 103 0.39 -10.37 -16.44
C LEU A 103 -0.36 -11.66 -16.05
N VAL A 104 -1.28 -12.15 -16.89
CA VAL A 104 -1.93 -13.45 -16.69
C VAL A 104 -0.91 -14.58 -16.67
N ASP A 105 0.02 -14.60 -17.63
CA ASP A 105 1.09 -15.59 -17.69
C ASP A 105 2.00 -15.53 -16.46
N LEU A 106 2.34 -14.31 -16.01
CA LEU A 106 3.13 -14.09 -14.79
C LEU A 106 2.44 -14.69 -13.56
N MET A 107 1.13 -14.45 -13.41
CA MET A 107 0.34 -15.01 -12.31
C MET A 107 0.33 -16.54 -12.35
N LYS A 108 0.05 -17.13 -13.51
CA LYS A 108 0.02 -18.60 -13.68
C LYS A 108 1.40 -19.23 -13.42
N LYS A 109 2.46 -18.66 -13.98
CA LYS A 109 3.84 -19.13 -13.82
C LYS A 109 4.30 -19.14 -12.35
N ASN A 110 3.87 -18.14 -11.55
CA ASN A 110 4.26 -18.02 -10.16
C ASN A 110 3.18 -18.55 -9.19
N ALA A 111 2.13 -19.20 -9.70
CA ALA A 111 1.01 -19.70 -8.90
C ALA A 111 0.46 -18.66 -7.93
N LEU A 112 0.26 -17.41 -8.40
CA LEU A 112 -0.31 -16.35 -7.58
C LEU A 112 -1.81 -16.56 -7.45
N HIS A 113 -2.30 -16.63 -6.20
CA HIS A 113 -3.70 -16.87 -5.88
C HIS A 113 -4.51 -15.59 -5.62
N ALA A 114 -3.86 -14.42 -5.68
CA ALA A 114 -4.52 -13.13 -5.54
C ALA A 114 -3.96 -12.09 -6.49
N ILE A 115 -4.83 -11.17 -6.90
CA ILE A 115 -4.48 -9.91 -7.54
C ILE A 115 -5.09 -8.76 -6.73
N PHE A 116 -4.34 -7.67 -6.62
CA PHE A 116 -4.79 -6.51 -5.86
C PHE A 116 -5.36 -5.42 -6.77
N TYR A 117 -6.30 -4.64 -6.24
CA TYR A 117 -6.87 -3.46 -6.88
C TYR A 117 -6.89 -2.28 -5.90
N GLU A 118 -6.96 -1.05 -6.41
CA GLU A 118 -6.97 0.17 -5.60
C GLU A 118 -8.36 0.82 -5.52
N GLU A 119 -8.52 1.76 -4.60
CA GLU A 119 -9.80 2.36 -4.24
C GLU A 119 -10.40 3.31 -5.30
N LEU A 120 -9.55 3.95 -6.12
CA LEU A 120 -10.01 5.03 -7.01
C LEU A 120 -10.08 4.67 -8.49
N LEU A 121 -9.28 3.72 -8.94
CA LEU A 121 -9.34 3.27 -10.33
C LEU A 121 -10.37 2.17 -10.52
N SER A 122 -10.96 2.15 -11.72
CA SER A 122 -11.84 1.04 -12.08
C SER A 122 -11.12 -0.29 -11.92
N PRO A 123 -11.67 -1.26 -11.18
CA PRO A 123 -11.05 -2.57 -10.96
C PRO A 123 -11.06 -3.48 -12.19
N ARG A 124 -11.58 -3.04 -13.35
CA ARG A 124 -11.79 -3.86 -14.55
C ARG A 124 -10.56 -4.67 -14.98
N VAL A 125 -9.38 -4.07 -14.91
CA VAL A 125 -8.13 -4.77 -15.27
C VAL A 125 -7.84 -5.89 -14.27
N ALA A 126 -7.93 -5.62 -12.97
CA ALA A 126 -7.76 -6.62 -11.93
C ALA A 126 -8.82 -7.72 -12.02
N GLU A 127 -10.10 -7.37 -12.24
CA GLU A 127 -11.20 -8.30 -12.44
C GLU A 127 -10.99 -9.21 -13.65
N THR A 128 -10.52 -8.65 -14.76
CA THR A 128 -10.22 -9.43 -15.98
C THR A 128 -9.12 -10.45 -15.71
N ILE A 129 -8.02 -10.03 -15.09
CA ILE A 129 -6.92 -10.92 -14.74
C ILE A 129 -7.36 -11.98 -13.71
N ALA A 130 -8.13 -11.60 -12.70
CA ALA A 130 -8.68 -12.52 -11.71
C ALA A 130 -9.55 -13.60 -12.36
N ARG A 131 -10.43 -13.23 -13.28
CA ARG A 131 -11.27 -14.18 -14.02
C ARG A 131 -10.47 -15.16 -14.89
N GLU A 132 -9.42 -14.69 -15.56
CA GLU A 132 -8.55 -15.51 -16.42
C GLU A 132 -7.62 -16.45 -15.64
N THR A 133 -7.39 -16.18 -14.36
CA THR A 133 -6.47 -16.92 -13.51
C THR A 133 -7.14 -17.69 -12.38
N GLY A 134 -8.41 -17.41 -12.08
CA GLY A 134 -9.10 -17.94 -10.91
C GLY A 134 -8.62 -17.32 -9.59
N ALA A 135 -7.88 -16.19 -9.63
CA ALA A 135 -7.31 -15.57 -8.46
C ALA A 135 -8.36 -14.76 -7.65
N ASN A 136 -8.13 -14.65 -6.35
CA ASN A 136 -8.91 -13.78 -5.47
C ASN A 136 -8.62 -12.31 -5.77
N LEU A 137 -9.65 -11.47 -5.76
CA LEU A 137 -9.53 -10.03 -5.92
C LEU A 137 -9.50 -9.38 -4.53
N LEU A 138 -8.40 -8.75 -4.17
CA LEU A 138 -8.17 -8.13 -2.86
C LEU A 138 -7.87 -6.63 -2.99
N LYS A 139 -8.42 -5.83 -2.09
CA LYS A 139 -8.13 -4.37 -2.07
C LYS A 139 -6.74 -4.11 -1.48
N LEU A 140 -5.98 -3.21 -2.09
CA LEU A 140 -4.76 -2.65 -1.54
C LEU A 140 -4.81 -1.13 -1.70
N HIS A 141 -5.02 -0.43 -0.58
CA HIS A 141 -5.31 1.00 -0.55
C HIS A 141 -4.04 1.84 -0.71
N GLY A 142 -4.02 2.78 -1.66
CA GLY A 142 -2.86 3.66 -1.93
C GLY A 142 -2.63 4.76 -0.89
N VAL A 143 -3.60 4.98 0.00
CA VAL A 143 -3.55 5.98 1.09
C VAL A 143 -3.26 7.41 0.60
N HIS A 144 -3.64 7.73 -0.63
CA HIS A 144 -3.53 9.07 -1.19
C HIS A 144 -4.89 9.76 -1.33
N ASN A 145 -5.98 9.03 -1.21
CA ASN A 145 -7.35 9.53 -1.12
C ASN A 145 -8.16 8.66 -0.15
N VAL A 146 -9.31 9.16 0.26
CA VAL A 146 -10.31 8.41 1.03
C VAL A 146 -11.69 8.67 0.45
N THR A 147 -12.54 7.67 0.42
CA THR A 147 -13.93 7.83 0.03
C THR A 147 -14.70 8.58 1.12
N ARG A 148 -15.90 9.06 0.80
CA ARG A 148 -16.76 9.73 1.81
C ARG A 148 -17.15 8.76 2.93
N GLU A 149 -17.38 7.51 2.60
CA GLU A 149 -17.74 6.44 3.54
C GLU A 149 -16.56 6.11 4.46
N GLU A 150 -15.36 5.99 3.93
CA GLU A 150 -14.14 5.78 4.70
C GLU A 150 -13.87 6.96 5.64
N LEU A 151 -14.03 8.20 5.16
CA LEU A 151 -13.87 9.40 5.99
C LEU A 151 -14.93 9.44 7.11
N ALA A 152 -16.19 9.15 6.81
CA ALA A 152 -17.27 9.09 7.80
C ALA A 152 -17.05 7.99 8.84
N ALA A 153 -16.40 6.88 8.46
CA ALA A 153 -15.99 5.81 9.36
C ALA A 153 -14.72 6.12 10.17
N GLY A 154 -14.12 7.31 10.00
CA GLY A 154 -12.90 7.71 10.69
C GLY A 154 -11.63 7.02 10.17
N ALA A 155 -11.65 6.56 8.92
CA ALA A 155 -10.48 5.93 8.31
C ALA A 155 -9.31 6.93 8.22
N GLY A 156 -8.13 6.45 8.53
CA GLY A 156 -6.88 7.21 8.45
C GLY A 156 -5.72 6.30 8.09
N TYR A 157 -4.53 6.89 7.99
CA TYR A 157 -3.33 6.17 7.54
C TYR A 157 -3.15 4.82 8.26
N LEU A 158 -3.23 4.79 9.59
CA LEU A 158 -3.00 3.58 10.38
C LEU A 158 -4.03 2.48 10.06
N SER A 159 -5.32 2.80 10.07
CA SER A 159 -6.37 1.81 9.82
C SER A 159 -6.35 1.28 8.38
N LEU A 160 -6.07 2.15 7.40
CA LEU A 160 -5.96 1.76 6.00
C LEU A 160 -4.73 0.88 5.75
N MET A 161 -3.61 1.18 6.40
CA MET A 161 -2.41 0.33 6.31
C MET A 161 -2.60 -1.00 7.06
N GLU A 162 -3.35 -1.05 8.16
CA GLU A 162 -3.72 -2.31 8.82
C GLU A 162 -4.56 -3.22 7.91
N GLU A 163 -5.53 -2.66 7.20
CA GLU A 163 -6.30 -3.41 6.20
C GLU A 163 -5.43 -3.87 5.03
N ASN A 164 -4.47 -3.03 4.59
CA ASN A 164 -3.47 -3.43 3.61
C ASN A 164 -2.64 -4.63 4.08
N LEU A 165 -2.17 -4.62 5.33
CA LEU A 165 -1.44 -5.75 5.91
C LEU A 165 -2.27 -7.03 5.90
N LYS A 166 -3.52 -6.95 6.34
CA LYS A 166 -4.45 -8.08 6.34
C LYS A 166 -4.62 -8.66 4.93
N ASN A 167 -4.87 -7.82 3.93
CA ASN A 167 -5.06 -8.25 2.56
C ASN A 167 -3.76 -8.78 1.92
N LEU A 168 -2.62 -8.16 2.21
CA LEU A 168 -1.30 -8.69 1.81
C LEU A 168 -1.03 -10.07 2.40
N ARG A 169 -1.33 -10.30 3.67
CA ARG A 169 -1.17 -11.63 4.30
C ARG A 169 -1.99 -12.69 3.61
N ILE A 170 -3.25 -12.39 3.28
CA ILE A 170 -4.12 -13.30 2.52
C ILE A 170 -3.50 -13.58 1.13
N GLY A 171 -3.18 -12.53 0.38
CA GLY A 171 -2.71 -12.65 -0.99
C GLY A 171 -1.32 -13.27 -1.13
N LEU A 172 -0.45 -13.08 -0.13
CA LEU A 172 0.90 -13.65 -0.09
C LEU A 172 0.96 -15.00 0.65
N GLN A 173 -0.19 -15.52 1.10
CA GLN A 173 -0.28 -16.80 1.82
C GLN A 173 0.64 -16.84 3.05
N CYS A 174 0.54 -15.82 3.88
CA CYS A 174 1.27 -15.76 5.14
C CYS A 174 0.57 -16.60 6.22
N PRO A 175 1.34 -17.21 7.14
CA PRO A 175 0.80 -17.99 8.25
C PRO A 175 -0.04 -17.17 9.24
#